data_bcbd08d497f50c94d98f976c146c1024
#
_entry.id   bcbd08d497f50c94d98f976c146c1024
#
_cell.length_a   1.000
_cell.length_b   1.000
_cell.length_c   1.000
_cell.angle_alpha   90.00
_cell.angle_beta   90.00
_cell.angle_gamma   90.00
#
_symmetry.space_group_name_H-M   'P 1'
#
loop_
_entity.id
_entity.type
_entity.pdbx_description
1 polymer ?
#
loop_
_entity_poly.entity_id
_entity_poly.type
_entity_poly.pdbx_seq_one_letter_code
_entity_poly.pdbx_strand_id
1 'polypeptide(L)'
;VSDIYNFKIQSLLTDIGLHLGSLLAIITYFHSDLSNIFRNKNLLLLMIFGSTPVIIVGAILYQTNLISYLRNIEIIAWTTLIFAILLYFADKFKVNKKLNAKLDLKTIFVIGCFQILALIPGVSRSGIVITAGRFLKFNRYDSTKISFYLSIPFRWFCFLANESCE
;
A
#
# COMPACT_ATOMS: atom_id res chain seq x y z
N VAL A 1 -19.75 3.94 -8.52
CA VAL A 1 -20.78 3.03 -7.98
C VAL A 1 -22.06 3.81 -7.65
N SER A 2 -21.95 5.02 -7.09
CA SER A 2 -23.09 5.91 -6.80
C SER A 2 -23.88 6.28 -8.06
N ASP A 3 -23.23 6.43 -9.20
CA ASP A 3 -23.87 6.84 -10.47
C ASP A 3 -24.69 5.71 -11.12
N ILE A 4 -24.40 4.45 -10.78
CA ILE A 4 -25.10 3.29 -11.34
C ILE A 4 -26.44 3.05 -10.66
N TYR A 5 -26.59 3.37 -9.37
CA TYR A 5 -27.78 3.05 -8.58
C TYR A 5 -28.61 4.26 -8.13
N ASN A 6 -28.26 5.48 -8.52
CA ASN A 6 -28.97 6.71 -8.10
C ASN A 6 -29.21 6.81 -6.58
N PHE A 7 -28.36 6.19 -5.77
CA PHE A 7 -28.41 6.28 -4.31
C PHE A 7 -27.84 7.64 -3.87
N LYS A 8 -28.73 8.62 -3.74
CA LYS A 8 -28.43 9.94 -3.12
C LYS A 8 -27.96 9.87 -1.66
N ILE A 9 -27.69 8.70 -1.12
CA ILE A 9 -27.46 8.47 0.32
C ILE A 9 -25.98 8.30 0.66
N GLN A 10 -25.09 8.22 -0.32
CA GLN A 10 -23.67 8.22 -0.05
C GLN A 10 -23.25 9.67 0.23
N SER A 11 -23.56 10.13 1.45
CA SER A 11 -23.12 11.45 1.88
C SER A 11 -21.61 11.37 2.17
N LEU A 12 -20.89 12.44 1.84
CA LEU A 12 -19.47 12.63 2.20
C LEU A 12 -19.21 12.26 3.67
N LEU A 13 -20.17 12.51 4.55
CA LEU A 13 -20.13 12.15 5.97
C LEU A 13 -20.05 10.65 6.22
N THR A 14 -20.73 9.83 5.41
CA THR A 14 -20.71 8.35 5.55
C THR A 14 -19.33 7.81 5.15
N ASP A 15 -18.76 8.31 4.06
CA ASP A 15 -17.44 7.91 3.61
C ASP A 15 -16.36 8.32 4.61
N ILE A 16 -16.42 9.53 5.13
CA ILE A 16 -15.52 10.00 6.20
C ILE A 16 -15.68 9.13 7.45
N GLY A 17 -16.92 8.81 7.85
CA GLY A 17 -17.20 7.95 9.01
C GLY A 17 -16.60 6.55 8.86
N LEU A 18 -16.73 5.93 7.68
CA LEU A 18 -16.16 4.62 7.38
C LEU A 18 -14.61 4.66 7.40
N HIS A 19 -14.01 5.70 6.83
CA HIS A 19 -12.57 5.86 6.86
C HIS A 19 -12.03 6.10 8.27
N LEU A 20 -12.70 6.91 9.08
CA LEU A 20 -12.34 7.12 10.49
C LEU A 20 -12.50 5.84 11.30
N GLY A 21 -13.59 5.10 11.12
CA GLY A 21 -13.82 3.82 11.80
C GLY A 21 -12.75 2.80 11.47
N SER A 22 -12.38 2.64 10.21
CA SER A 22 -11.32 1.73 9.77
C SER A 22 -9.94 2.18 10.30
N LEU A 23 -9.66 3.48 10.32
CA LEU A 23 -8.42 4.03 10.86
C LEU A 23 -8.30 3.74 12.37
N LEU A 24 -9.37 3.98 13.14
CA LEU A 24 -9.39 3.68 14.57
C LEU A 24 -9.22 2.20 14.85
N ALA A 25 -9.85 1.31 14.07
CA ALA A 25 -9.68 -0.13 14.19
C ALA A 25 -8.23 -0.56 13.94
N ILE A 26 -7.58 0.00 12.94
CA ILE A 26 -6.17 -0.28 12.63
C ILE A 26 -5.26 0.24 13.75
N ILE A 27 -5.48 1.46 14.24
CA ILE A 27 -4.67 2.04 15.32
C ILE A 27 -4.83 1.22 16.59
N THR A 28 -6.05 0.81 16.95
CA THR A 28 -6.28 0.00 18.16
C THR A 28 -5.67 -1.40 18.06
N TYR A 29 -5.76 -2.04 16.90
CA TYR A 29 -5.20 -3.37 16.68
C TYR A 29 -3.67 -3.37 16.64
N PHE A 30 -3.07 -2.40 15.96
CA PHE A 30 -1.62 -2.32 15.76
C PHE A 30 -0.91 -1.31 16.67
N HIS A 31 -1.56 -0.84 17.77
CA HIS A 31 -0.99 0.20 18.64
C HIS A 31 0.41 -0.13 19.19
N SER A 32 0.64 -1.38 19.59
CA SER A 32 1.94 -1.84 20.12
C SER A 32 3.01 -1.90 19.03
N ASP A 33 2.62 -2.29 17.81
CA ASP A 33 3.53 -2.35 16.67
C ASP A 33 3.88 -0.93 16.18
N LEU A 34 2.91 -0.04 16.15
CA LEU A 34 3.10 1.37 15.81
C LEU A 34 4.07 2.06 16.80
N SER A 35 3.88 1.84 18.10
CA SER A 35 4.77 2.34 19.15
C SER A 35 6.21 1.83 18.96
N ASN A 36 6.37 0.56 18.59
CA ASN A 36 7.68 -0.04 18.34
C ASN A 36 8.39 0.55 17.11
N ILE A 37 7.65 0.97 16.07
CA ILE A 37 8.24 1.65 14.90
C ILE A 37 8.87 2.98 15.31
N PHE A 38 8.14 3.81 16.03
CA PHE A 38 8.63 5.11 16.50
C PHE A 38 9.80 4.97 17.48
N ARG A 39 9.85 3.87 18.23
CA ARG A 39 10.93 3.59 19.16
C ARG A 39 12.18 3.04 18.49
N ASN A 40 12.04 2.37 17.34
CA ASN A 40 13.14 1.72 16.61
C ASN A 40 13.54 2.56 15.39
N LYS A 41 14.49 3.50 15.58
CA LYS A 41 15.00 4.39 14.52
C LYS A 41 15.47 3.64 13.27
N ASN A 42 16.08 2.46 13.44
CA ASN A 42 16.53 1.63 12.32
C ASN A 42 15.37 1.12 11.47
N LEU A 43 14.27 0.74 12.10
CA LEU A 43 13.07 0.26 11.41
C LEU A 43 12.39 1.41 10.66
N LEU A 44 12.34 2.58 11.26
CA LEU A 44 11.80 3.78 10.64
C LEU A 44 12.62 4.21 9.42
N LEU A 45 13.94 4.21 9.52
CA LEU A 45 14.85 4.50 8.38
C LEU A 45 14.65 3.49 7.24
N LEU A 46 14.52 2.20 7.56
CA LEU A 46 14.21 1.16 6.58
C LEU A 46 12.90 1.42 5.84
N MET A 47 11.84 1.88 6.54
CA MET A 47 10.56 2.20 5.93
C MET A 47 10.63 3.41 5.02
N ILE A 48 11.33 4.47 5.44
CA ILE A 48 11.56 5.66 4.60
C ILE A 48 12.32 5.26 3.34
N PHE A 49 13.40 4.49 3.49
CA PHE A 49 14.18 4.01 2.34
C PHE A 49 13.37 3.12 1.39
N GLY A 50 12.53 2.24 1.92
CA GLY A 50 11.62 1.40 1.12
C GLY A 50 10.53 2.19 0.39
N SER A 51 10.12 3.34 0.92
CA SER A 51 9.13 4.21 0.26
C SER A 51 9.76 5.18 -0.75
N THR A 52 11.07 5.38 -0.73
CA THR A 52 11.77 6.32 -1.63
C THR A 52 11.51 6.04 -3.12
N PRO A 53 11.58 4.78 -3.63
CA PRO A 53 11.36 4.51 -5.06
C PRO A 53 9.97 4.94 -5.54
N VAL A 54 8.93 4.62 -4.77
CA VAL A 54 7.56 4.96 -5.17
C VAL A 54 7.30 6.47 -5.09
N ILE A 55 7.91 7.16 -4.11
CA ILE A 55 7.80 8.62 -3.98
C ILE A 55 8.45 9.32 -5.18
N ILE A 56 9.66 8.91 -5.58
CA ILE A 56 10.36 9.49 -6.73
C ILE A 56 9.56 9.29 -8.01
N VAL A 57 9.15 8.05 -8.28
CA VAL A 57 8.40 7.73 -9.52
C VAL A 57 7.02 8.41 -9.49
N GLY A 58 6.35 8.44 -8.33
CA GLY A 58 5.08 9.14 -8.17
C GLY A 58 5.18 10.63 -8.46
N ALA A 59 6.21 11.31 -7.97
CA ALA A 59 6.47 12.72 -8.25
C ALA A 59 6.71 12.99 -9.74
N ILE A 60 7.45 12.10 -10.42
CA ILE A 60 7.69 12.20 -11.87
C ILE A 60 6.39 12.01 -12.66
N LEU A 61 5.61 10.97 -12.32
CA LEU A 61 4.34 10.68 -12.99
C LEU A 61 3.31 11.78 -12.78
N TYR A 62 3.34 12.42 -11.64
CA TYR A 62 2.49 13.57 -11.35
C TYR A 62 2.78 14.75 -12.28
N GLN A 63 4.07 15.12 -12.43
CA GLN A 63 4.47 16.22 -13.33
C GLN A 63 4.11 15.96 -14.80
N THR A 64 4.07 14.72 -15.22
CA THR A 64 3.76 14.35 -16.60
C THR A 64 2.26 14.21 -16.91
N ASN A 65 1.37 14.34 -15.90
CA ASN A 65 -0.08 14.10 -16.01
C ASN A 65 -0.46 12.74 -16.62
N LEU A 66 0.48 11.79 -16.65
CA LEU A 66 0.30 10.48 -17.29
C LEU A 66 -0.77 9.64 -16.58
N ILE A 67 -0.94 9.86 -15.28
CA ILE A 67 -1.93 9.15 -14.45
C ILE A 67 -3.35 9.43 -14.96
N SER A 68 -3.63 10.63 -15.45
CA SER A 68 -4.95 11.01 -15.97
C SER A 68 -5.37 10.17 -17.18
N TYR A 69 -4.43 9.80 -18.04
CA TYR A 69 -4.69 8.93 -19.19
C TYR A 69 -4.97 7.47 -18.79
N LEU A 70 -4.41 7.01 -17.66
CA LEU A 70 -4.59 5.66 -17.15
C LEU A 70 -5.89 5.50 -16.34
N ARG A 71 -6.58 6.59 -16.01
CA ARG A 71 -7.86 6.57 -15.26
C ARG A 71 -9.05 6.22 -16.18
N ASN A 72 -8.97 5.09 -16.85
CA ASN A 72 -10.08 4.51 -17.61
C ASN A 72 -10.66 3.31 -16.86
N ILE A 73 -11.98 3.20 -16.82
CA ILE A 73 -12.70 2.10 -16.12
C ILE A 73 -12.24 0.73 -16.63
N GLU A 74 -12.00 0.59 -17.92
CA GLU A 74 -11.51 -0.65 -18.50
C GLU A 74 -10.12 -1.02 -18.01
N ILE A 75 -9.21 -0.05 -17.94
CA ILE A 75 -7.84 -0.25 -17.44
C ILE A 75 -7.89 -0.65 -15.96
N ILE A 76 -8.70 0.03 -15.16
CA ILE A 76 -8.88 -0.27 -13.74
C ILE A 76 -9.40 -1.70 -13.54
N ALA A 77 -10.38 -2.13 -14.33
CA ALA A 77 -10.93 -3.47 -14.24
C ALA A 77 -9.88 -4.55 -14.57
N TRP A 78 -9.14 -4.37 -15.66
CA TRP A 78 -8.12 -5.33 -16.07
C TRP A 78 -6.93 -5.37 -15.11
N THR A 79 -6.45 -4.22 -14.66
CA THR A 79 -5.35 -4.17 -13.68
C THR A 79 -5.76 -4.82 -12.36
N THR A 80 -6.94 -4.52 -11.85
CA THR A 80 -7.45 -5.16 -10.61
C THR A 80 -7.51 -6.68 -10.76
N LEU A 81 -8.02 -7.19 -11.88
CA LEU A 81 -8.10 -8.62 -12.15
C LEU A 81 -6.71 -9.28 -12.20
N ILE A 82 -5.79 -8.70 -12.97
CA ILE A 82 -4.42 -9.22 -13.13
C ILE A 82 -3.71 -9.28 -11.77
N PHE A 83 -3.77 -8.20 -10.99
CA PHE A 83 -3.08 -8.16 -9.70
C PHE A 83 -3.75 -9.01 -8.63
N ALA A 84 -5.08 -9.23 -8.69
CA ALA A 84 -5.76 -10.20 -7.84
C ALA A 84 -5.29 -11.64 -8.14
N ILE A 85 -5.15 -11.99 -9.41
CA ILE A 85 -4.60 -13.29 -9.84
C ILE A 85 -3.15 -13.42 -9.38
N LEU A 86 -2.34 -12.37 -9.53
CA LEU A 86 -0.93 -12.37 -9.09
C LEU A 86 -0.83 -12.61 -7.57
N LEU A 87 -1.65 -11.94 -6.79
CA LEU A 87 -1.72 -12.14 -5.33
C LEU A 87 -2.12 -13.58 -4.97
N TYR A 88 -3.11 -14.14 -5.68
CA TYR A 88 -3.52 -15.53 -5.49
C TYR A 88 -2.38 -16.52 -5.72
N PHE A 89 -1.61 -16.34 -6.79
CA PHE A 89 -0.44 -17.18 -7.04
C PHE A 89 0.66 -16.96 -6.00
N ALA A 90 0.95 -15.71 -5.65
CA ALA A 90 1.93 -15.38 -4.62
C ALA A 90 1.57 -16.01 -3.25
N ASP A 91 0.29 -16.11 -2.94
CA ASP A 91 -0.16 -16.70 -1.68
C ASP A 91 0.01 -18.23 -1.60
N LYS A 92 0.12 -18.92 -2.74
CA LYS A 92 0.40 -20.36 -2.79
C LYS A 92 1.85 -20.73 -2.47
N PHE A 93 2.79 -19.78 -2.52
CA PHE A 93 4.18 -20.10 -2.19
C PHE A 93 4.34 -20.49 -0.72
N LYS A 94 5.06 -21.60 -0.50
CA LYS A 94 5.38 -22.09 0.85
C LYS A 94 6.26 -21.07 1.57
N VAL A 95 5.88 -20.78 2.81
CA VAL A 95 6.49 -19.74 3.64
C VAL A 95 7.49 -20.35 4.59
N ASN A 96 8.70 -19.80 4.62
CA ASN A 96 9.76 -20.24 5.51
C ASN A 96 10.42 -19.10 6.32
N LYS A 97 10.07 -17.83 6.07
CA LYS A 97 10.69 -16.69 6.75
C LYS A 97 9.72 -16.02 7.72
N LYS A 98 10.19 -15.78 8.94
CA LYS A 98 9.54 -14.90 9.92
C LYS A 98 10.19 -13.52 9.91
N LEU A 99 9.44 -12.48 10.24
CA LEU A 99 9.89 -11.08 10.27
C LEU A 99 11.11 -10.86 11.17
N ASN A 100 11.29 -11.70 12.20
CA ASN A 100 12.46 -11.69 13.10
C ASN A 100 13.78 -12.09 12.41
N ALA A 101 13.73 -12.70 11.22
CA ALA A 101 14.90 -12.88 10.37
C ALA A 101 15.14 -11.62 9.55
N LYS A 102 15.77 -10.60 10.18
CA LYS A 102 16.34 -9.38 9.62
C LYS A 102 15.64 -8.89 8.35
N LEU A 103 14.76 -7.88 8.48
CA LEU A 103 14.41 -6.99 7.38
C LEU A 103 15.72 -6.36 6.88
N ASP A 104 16.29 -6.95 5.85
CA ASP A 104 17.49 -6.45 5.20
C ASP A 104 17.13 -5.29 4.27
N LEU A 105 18.02 -4.31 4.13
CA LEU A 105 17.87 -3.17 3.21
C LEU A 105 17.50 -3.61 1.80
N LYS A 106 18.10 -4.71 1.31
CA LYS A 106 17.79 -5.28 0.00
C LYS A 106 16.33 -5.73 -0.12
N THR A 107 15.83 -6.40 0.90
CA THR A 107 14.44 -6.90 0.95
C THR A 107 13.43 -5.76 0.91
N ILE A 108 13.65 -4.72 1.72
CA ILE A 108 12.78 -3.55 1.76
C ILE A 108 12.84 -2.76 0.45
N PHE A 109 14.02 -2.61 -0.15
CA PHE A 109 14.16 -1.96 -1.44
C PHE A 109 13.39 -2.69 -2.56
N VAL A 110 13.48 -4.02 -2.60
CA VAL A 110 12.70 -4.83 -3.56
C VAL A 110 11.20 -4.61 -3.35
N ILE A 111 10.71 -4.62 -2.12
CA ILE A 111 9.30 -4.35 -1.81
C ILE A 111 8.93 -2.93 -2.25
N GLY A 112 9.80 -1.94 -2.04
CA GLY A 112 9.63 -0.57 -2.50
C GLY A 112 9.52 -0.44 -4.02
N CYS A 113 10.33 -1.20 -4.76
CA CYS A 113 10.21 -1.28 -6.22
C CYS A 113 8.87 -1.87 -6.66
N PHE A 114 8.36 -2.89 -5.97
CA PHE A 114 7.02 -3.41 -6.24
C PHE A 114 5.93 -2.38 -5.96
N GLN A 115 6.13 -1.49 -4.99
CA GLN A 115 5.18 -0.40 -4.72
C GLN A 115 5.00 0.57 -5.89
N ILE A 116 5.96 0.69 -6.80
CA ILE A 116 5.83 1.53 -8.01
C ILE A 116 4.63 1.08 -8.84
N LEU A 117 4.35 -0.22 -8.89
CA LEU A 117 3.19 -0.76 -9.59
C LEU A 117 1.85 -0.29 -9.00
N ALA A 118 1.85 0.12 -7.73
CA ALA A 118 0.66 0.67 -7.10
C ALA A 118 0.27 2.08 -7.59
N LEU A 119 1.13 2.73 -8.38
CA LEU A 119 0.81 3.99 -9.05
C LEU A 119 -0.11 3.79 -10.25
N ILE A 120 -0.25 2.54 -10.72
CA ILE A 120 -1.20 2.20 -11.79
C ILE A 120 -2.60 2.14 -11.18
N PRO A 121 -3.59 2.88 -11.74
CA PRO A 121 -4.97 2.83 -11.27
C PRO A 121 -5.53 1.40 -11.28
N GLY A 122 -6.22 1.02 -10.19
CA GLY A 122 -6.76 -0.34 -10.01
C GLY A 122 -5.83 -1.30 -9.28
N VAL A 123 -4.56 -0.96 -9.11
CA VAL A 123 -3.61 -1.78 -8.33
C VAL A 123 -3.70 -1.40 -6.86
N SER A 124 -4.16 -2.33 -6.03
CA SER A 124 -4.16 -2.13 -4.59
C SER A 124 -2.74 -2.05 -4.05
N ARG A 125 -2.36 -0.91 -3.43
CA ARG A 125 -1.03 -0.74 -2.85
C ARG A 125 -0.73 -1.77 -1.75
N SER A 126 -1.66 -2.01 -0.85
CA SER A 126 -1.52 -3.06 0.16
C SER A 126 -1.38 -4.44 -0.48
N GLY A 127 -2.18 -4.72 -1.51
CA GLY A 127 -2.14 -5.97 -2.26
C GLY A 127 -0.78 -6.22 -2.90
N ILE A 128 -0.17 -5.22 -3.55
CA ILE A 128 1.14 -5.41 -4.21
C ILE A 128 2.27 -5.59 -3.22
N VAL A 129 2.26 -4.90 -2.08
CA VAL A 129 3.25 -5.08 -1.01
C VAL A 129 3.13 -6.46 -0.37
N ILE A 130 1.90 -6.93 -0.12
CA ILE A 130 1.67 -8.29 0.38
C ILE A 130 2.16 -9.32 -0.65
N THR A 131 1.88 -9.11 -1.93
CA THR A 131 2.36 -9.97 -3.02
C THR A 131 3.88 -10.05 -3.04
N ALA A 132 4.58 -8.91 -2.97
CA ALA A 132 6.03 -8.85 -2.90
C ALA A 132 6.58 -9.58 -1.65
N GLY A 133 5.96 -9.36 -0.48
CA GLY A 133 6.32 -10.04 0.75
C GLY A 133 6.16 -11.56 0.62
N ARG A 134 5.10 -12.03 0.00
CA ARG A 134 4.86 -13.47 -0.25
C ARG A 134 5.89 -14.06 -1.21
N PHE A 135 6.25 -13.37 -2.29
CA PHE A 135 7.33 -13.80 -3.19
C PHE A 135 8.68 -13.89 -2.48
N LEU A 136 8.95 -13.01 -1.54
CA LEU A 136 10.13 -13.03 -0.68
C LEU A 136 10.04 -14.07 0.45
N LYS A 137 8.97 -14.90 0.45
CA LYS A 137 8.72 -16.01 1.38
C LYS A 137 8.39 -15.59 2.83
N PHE A 138 7.91 -14.36 3.03
CA PHE A 138 7.33 -13.96 4.30
C PHE A 138 5.96 -14.59 4.51
N ASN A 139 5.55 -14.80 5.78
CA ASN A 139 4.22 -15.28 6.09
C ASN A 139 3.17 -14.17 5.84
N ARG A 140 1.87 -14.53 5.83
CA ARG A 140 0.78 -13.59 5.56
C ARG A 140 0.77 -12.43 6.56
N TYR A 141 0.90 -12.74 7.85
CA TYR A 141 0.89 -11.75 8.93
C TYR A 141 2.04 -10.74 8.77
N ASP A 142 3.26 -11.21 8.55
CA ASP A 142 4.43 -10.35 8.39
C ASP A 142 4.35 -9.51 7.11
N SER A 143 3.85 -10.07 6.00
CA SER A 143 3.64 -9.33 4.75
C SER A 143 2.61 -8.21 4.91
N THR A 144 1.51 -8.47 5.63
CA THR A 144 0.50 -7.46 5.97
C THR A 144 1.09 -6.38 6.87
N LYS A 145 1.88 -6.77 7.87
CA LYS A 145 2.56 -5.86 8.80
C LYS A 145 3.52 -4.93 8.06
N ILE A 146 4.34 -5.45 7.15
CA ILE A 146 5.22 -4.66 6.29
C ILE A 146 4.41 -3.66 5.43
N SER A 147 3.27 -4.11 4.89
CA SER A 147 2.40 -3.24 4.09
C SER A 147 1.87 -2.05 4.89
N PHE A 148 1.45 -2.27 6.13
CA PHE A 148 1.04 -1.18 7.01
C PHE A 148 2.20 -0.23 7.34
N TYR A 149 3.36 -0.76 7.64
CA TYR A 149 4.54 0.03 7.95
C TYR A 149 4.94 0.96 6.80
N LEU A 150 4.98 0.44 5.58
CA LEU A 150 5.31 1.22 4.39
C LEU A 150 4.20 2.23 4.01
N SER A 151 2.97 2.03 4.52
CA SER A 151 1.88 2.98 4.26
C SER A 151 2.07 4.32 4.99
N ILE A 152 2.75 4.33 6.14
CA ILE A 152 2.91 5.53 6.98
C ILE A 152 3.71 6.63 6.28
N PRO A 153 4.98 6.40 5.85
CA PRO A 153 5.77 7.45 5.21
C PRO A 153 5.16 7.90 3.88
N PHE A 154 4.52 7.00 3.15
CA PHE A 154 3.85 7.36 1.90
C PHE A 154 2.65 8.29 2.13
N ARG A 155 1.81 8.03 3.10
CA ARG A 155 0.68 8.92 3.43
C ARG A 155 1.13 10.29 3.93
N TRP A 156 2.21 10.33 4.70
CA TRP A 156 2.84 11.60 5.09
C TRP A 156 3.30 12.40 3.88
N PHE A 157 3.92 11.74 2.91
CA PHE A 157 4.35 12.39 1.67
C PHE A 157 3.16 12.94 0.89
N CYS A 158 2.08 12.16 0.72
CA CYS A 158 0.87 12.62 0.04
C CYS A 158 0.22 13.80 0.74
N PHE A 159 0.18 13.78 2.07
CA PHE A 159 -0.34 14.89 2.86
C PHE A 159 0.49 16.17 2.67
N LEU A 160 1.82 16.07 2.66
CA LEU A 160 2.72 17.19 2.43
C LEU A 160 2.66 17.72 0.99
N ALA A 161 2.41 16.85 0.02
CA ALA A 161 2.24 17.21 -1.38
C ALA A 161 0.86 17.83 -1.69
N ASN A 162 -0.03 17.92 -0.67
CA ASN A 162 -1.42 18.40 -0.79
C ASN A 162 -2.25 17.61 -1.82
N GLU A 163 -1.99 16.29 -1.93
CA GLU A 163 -2.59 15.41 -2.91
C GLU A 163 -3.46 14.34 -2.26
N SER A 164 -4.63 14.12 -2.89
CA SER A 164 -5.42 12.91 -2.66
C SER A 164 -4.73 11.72 -3.35
N CYS A 165 -3.92 10.97 -2.61
CA CYS A 165 -3.34 9.71 -3.07
C CYS A 165 -4.39 8.58 -2.96
N GLU A 166 -5.54 8.75 -3.63
CA GLU A 166 -6.56 7.72 -3.82
C GLU A 166 -6.40 7.02 -5.16
#